data_f298a18bb552c7501e84a89eed257b8e
#
_entry.id   f298a18bb552c7501e84a89eed257b8e
#
_cell.length_a   1.000
_cell.length_b   1.000
_cell.length_c   1.000
_cell.angle_alpha   90.00
_cell.angle_beta   90.00
_cell.angle_gamma   90.00
#
_symmetry.space_group_name_H-M   'P 1'
#
loop_
_entity.id
_entity.type
_entity.pdbx_description
1 polymer ?
#
loop_
_entity_poly.entity_id
_entity_poly.type
_entity_poly.pdbx_seq_one_letter_code
_entity_poly.pdbx_strand_id
1 'polypeptide(L)'
;MKQYDIAIIGAGPAGLAAAAAAYDAGAKSIIIIEREDAPGGILNQCIHAGFGLHTFNEELTGPEYAARFIARVKERGIDMLLSTMVLGIARDKTITAMNRTEGVFTIRPKAIVLCMGCRERSRGALNIPGFRPAGIYSAGTAQKLVNIMGYMPGREVVILGSGAIRLIMARRMTLEGAHVKLVAELMPYSGGLKRNIVQCLDDFGIPLKLSHTVVDIHGRERVE
;
A
#
# COMPACT_ATOMS: atom_id res chain seq x y z
N MET A 1 -4.41 -32.00 3.60
CA MET A 1 -3.48 -30.90 3.29
C MET A 1 -3.56 -30.61 1.79
N LYS A 2 -3.91 -29.39 1.40
CA LYS A 2 -4.05 -28.98 -0.01
C LYS A 2 -2.66 -28.87 -0.62
N GLN A 3 -2.49 -29.39 -1.85
CA GLN A 3 -1.23 -29.36 -2.60
C GLN A 3 -1.36 -28.46 -3.82
N TYR A 4 -0.33 -27.64 -4.06
CA TYR A 4 -0.24 -26.73 -5.19
C TYR A 4 1.15 -26.78 -5.82
N ASP A 5 1.27 -26.44 -7.09
CA ASP A 5 2.57 -26.23 -7.73
C ASP A 5 3.21 -24.97 -7.15
N ILE A 6 2.44 -23.88 -7.10
CA ILE A 6 2.92 -22.59 -6.62
C ILE A 6 1.89 -21.97 -5.67
N ALA A 7 2.36 -21.47 -4.52
CA ALA A 7 1.60 -20.58 -3.65
C ALA A 7 2.20 -19.17 -3.70
N ILE A 8 1.34 -18.19 -3.93
CA ILE A 8 1.71 -16.76 -3.99
C ILE A 8 1.10 -16.07 -2.79
N ILE A 9 1.92 -15.42 -1.99
CA ILE A 9 1.49 -14.72 -0.78
C ILE A 9 1.36 -13.25 -1.07
N GLY A 10 0.13 -12.76 -1.13
CA GLY A 10 -0.28 -11.41 -1.45
C GLY A 10 -0.87 -11.28 -2.86
N ALA A 11 -2.08 -10.75 -2.96
CA ALA A 11 -2.80 -10.44 -4.19
C ALA A 11 -2.64 -8.96 -4.63
N GLY A 12 -1.52 -8.34 -4.29
CA GLY A 12 -1.14 -7.03 -4.82
C GLY A 12 -0.62 -7.12 -6.27
N PRO A 13 -0.16 -6.02 -6.88
CA PRO A 13 0.28 -6.00 -8.28
C PRO A 13 1.33 -7.06 -8.60
N ALA A 14 2.30 -7.26 -7.72
CA ALA A 14 3.35 -8.26 -7.92
C ALA A 14 2.80 -9.69 -7.90
N GLY A 15 1.90 -10.01 -6.96
CA GLY A 15 1.33 -11.35 -6.83
C GLY A 15 0.40 -11.71 -7.99
N LEU A 16 -0.44 -10.77 -8.41
CA LEU A 16 -1.33 -10.95 -9.55
C LEU A 16 -0.54 -11.17 -10.86
N ALA A 17 0.51 -10.37 -11.08
CA ALA A 17 1.37 -10.52 -12.25
C ALA A 17 2.16 -11.85 -12.22
N ALA A 18 2.70 -12.23 -11.05
CA ALA A 18 3.42 -13.48 -10.86
C ALA A 18 2.52 -14.70 -11.12
N ALA A 19 1.27 -14.66 -10.66
CA ALA A 19 0.29 -15.73 -10.87
C ALA A 19 0.00 -15.95 -12.36
N ALA A 20 -0.31 -14.85 -13.07
CA ALA A 20 -0.57 -14.93 -14.51
C ALA A 20 0.65 -15.45 -15.27
N ALA A 21 1.84 -14.92 -14.99
CA ALA A 21 3.08 -15.35 -15.63
C ALA A 21 3.43 -16.83 -15.34
N ALA A 22 3.23 -17.27 -14.09
CA ALA A 22 3.48 -18.67 -13.72
C ALA A 22 2.52 -19.62 -14.45
N TYR A 23 1.25 -19.25 -14.59
CA TYR A 23 0.28 -20.04 -15.36
C TYR A 23 0.67 -20.12 -16.84
N ASP A 24 1.05 -19.00 -17.45
CA ASP A 24 1.48 -18.92 -18.84
C ASP A 24 2.78 -19.71 -19.10
N ALA A 25 3.65 -19.82 -18.08
CA ALA A 25 4.84 -20.66 -18.10
C ALA A 25 4.57 -22.16 -17.86
N GLY A 26 3.30 -22.57 -17.67
CA GLY A 26 2.90 -23.96 -17.59
C GLY A 26 2.52 -24.48 -16.20
N ALA A 27 2.65 -23.71 -15.13
CA ALA A 27 2.14 -24.11 -13.82
C ALA A 27 0.60 -24.15 -13.84
N LYS A 28 0.00 -25.25 -13.40
CA LYS A 28 -1.46 -25.46 -13.50
C LYS A 28 -2.18 -25.37 -12.17
N SER A 29 -1.50 -25.66 -11.07
CA SER A 29 -2.07 -25.62 -9.72
C SER A 29 -1.45 -24.46 -8.93
N ILE A 30 -2.06 -23.28 -9.06
CA ILE A 30 -1.60 -22.04 -8.44
C ILE A 30 -2.65 -21.56 -7.44
N ILE A 31 -2.21 -21.12 -6.27
CA ILE A 31 -3.05 -20.49 -5.26
C ILE A 31 -2.47 -19.12 -4.88
N ILE A 32 -3.31 -18.09 -4.83
CA ILE A 32 -2.98 -16.81 -4.25
C ILE A 32 -3.60 -16.73 -2.86
N ILE A 33 -2.85 -16.29 -1.85
CA ILE A 33 -3.32 -16.13 -0.48
C ILE A 33 -3.24 -14.65 -0.13
N GLU A 34 -4.41 -14.04 0.16
CA GLU A 34 -4.53 -12.61 0.46
C GLU A 34 -5.25 -12.38 1.79
N ARG A 35 -4.69 -11.55 2.64
CA ARG A 35 -5.25 -11.22 3.96
C ARG A 35 -6.44 -10.27 3.90
N GLU A 36 -6.49 -9.39 2.91
CA GLU A 36 -7.61 -8.47 2.70
C GLU A 36 -8.80 -9.21 2.06
N ASP A 37 -9.97 -8.62 2.09
CA ASP A 37 -11.21 -9.15 1.53
C ASP A 37 -11.32 -8.98 0.01
N ALA A 38 -10.42 -8.19 -0.59
CA ALA A 38 -10.35 -7.94 -2.02
C ALA A 38 -8.90 -8.02 -2.53
N PRO A 39 -8.69 -8.52 -3.78
CA PRO A 39 -7.39 -8.47 -4.44
C PRO A 39 -7.10 -7.06 -4.95
N GLY A 40 -5.81 -6.77 -5.24
CA GLY A 40 -5.35 -5.46 -5.74
C GLY A 40 -4.33 -4.82 -4.79
N GLY A 41 -4.36 -5.16 -3.51
CA GLY A 41 -3.41 -4.66 -2.50
C GLY A 41 -3.40 -3.13 -2.42
N ILE A 42 -2.20 -2.54 -2.36
CA ILE A 42 -2.02 -1.08 -2.23
C ILE A 42 -2.63 -0.28 -3.40
N LEU A 43 -2.80 -0.89 -4.57
CA LEU A 43 -3.39 -0.21 -5.73
C LEU A 43 -4.83 0.25 -5.46
N ASN A 44 -5.60 -0.48 -4.65
CA ASN A 44 -6.98 -0.15 -4.36
C ASN A 44 -7.13 1.24 -3.68
N GLN A 45 -6.13 1.68 -2.93
CA GLN A 45 -6.15 3.01 -2.30
C GLN A 45 -5.45 4.09 -3.13
N CYS A 46 -4.77 3.72 -4.23
CA CYS A 46 -4.08 4.64 -5.12
C CYS A 46 -5.02 5.18 -6.20
N ILE A 47 -5.99 6.01 -5.84
CA ILE A 47 -7.04 6.51 -6.75
C ILE A 47 -6.57 7.62 -7.70
N HIS A 48 -5.29 7.99 -7.65
CA HIS A 48 -4.67 8.92 -8.60
C HIS A 48 -4.22 8.20 -9.87
N ALA A 49 -4.15 8.92 -10.98
CA ALA A 49 -3.60 8.44 -12.24
C ALA A 49 -2.05 8.31 -12.20
N GLY A 50 -1.48 7.60 -13.17
CA GLY A 50 -0.05 7.40 -13.33
C GLY A 50 0.39 5.93 -13.38
N PHE A 51 -0.56 5.01 -13.41
CA PHE A 51 -0.32 3.59 -13.62
C PHE A 51 -0.58 3.19 -15.07
N GLY A 52 -0.01 2.09 -15.53
CA GLY A 52 -0.36 1.46 -16.80
C GLY A 52 0.40 1.94 -18.03
N LEU A 53 1.04 3.10 -18.03
CA LEU A 53 1.70 3.67 -19.20
C LEU A 53 2.70 2.72 -19.88
N HIS A 54 3.53 2.02 -19.11
CA HIS A 54 4.50 1.05 -19.63
C HIS A 54 3.93 -0.33 -19.92
N THR A 55 2.80 -0.69 -19.29
CA THR A 55 2.25 -2.05 -19.37
C THR A 55 1.09 -2.14 -20.36
N PHE A 56 0.29 -1.08 -20.44
CA PHE A 56 -0.94 -1.04 -21.24
C PHE A 56 -0.97 0.09 -22.27
N ASN A 57 0.06 0.96 -22.29
CA ASN A 57 0.10 2.22 -23.06
C ASN A 57 -1.10 3.15 -22.78
N GLU A 58 -1.64 3.06 -21.56
CA GLU A 58 -2.77 3.86 -21.08
C GLU A 58 -2.45 4.41 -19.70
N GLU A 59 -2.93 5.62 -19.41
CA GLU A 59 -2.85 6.18 -18.06
C GLU A 59 -4.06 5.74 -17.25
N LEU A 60 -3.82 4.97 -16.21
CA LEU A 60 -4.84 4.35 -15.37
C LEU A 60 -4.68 4.83 -13.92
N THR A 61 -5.75 4.75 -13.15
CA THR A 61 -5.71 4.78 -11.69
C THR A 61 -5.22 3.44 -11.14
N GLY A 62 -4.84 3.40 -9.86
CA GLY A 62 -4.44 2.14 -9.20
C GLY A 62 -5.51 1.05 -9.26
N PRO A 63 -6.79 1.33 -8.91
CA PRO A 63 -7.87 0.35 -9.02
C PRO A 63 -8.11 -0.17 -10.46
N GLU A 64 -8.05 0.68 -11.47
CA GLU A 64 -8.17 0.26 -12.88
C GLU A 64 -7.02 -0.65 -13.30
N TYR A 65 -5.80 -0.31 -12.90
CA TYR A 65 -4.63 -1.16 -13.15
C TYR A 65 -4.77 -2.51 -12.46
N ALA A 66 -5.20 -2.53 -11.18
CA ALA A 66 -5.46 -3.76 -10.45
C ALA A 66 -6.53 -4.62 -11.13
N ALA A 67 -7.64 -4.00 -11.56
CA ALA A 67 -8.75 -4.70 -12.20
C ALA A 67 -8.31 -5.48 -13.45
N ARG A 68 -7.39 -4.93 -14.26
CA ARG A 68 -6.85 -5.61 -15.44
C ARG A 68 -6.05 -6.88 -15.09
N PHE A 69 -5.25 -6.83 -14.03
CA PHE A 69 -4.51 -8.02 -13.58
C PHE A 69 -5.41 -9.02 -12.87
N ILE A 70 -6.41 -8.56 -12.13
CA ILE A 70 -7.43 -9.44 -11.52
C ILE A 70 -8.20 -10.19 -12.60
N ALA A 71 -8.58 -9.51 -13.70
CA ALA A 71 -9.23 -10.15 -14.84
C ALA A 71 -8.35 -11.26 -15.44
N ARG A 72 -7.07 -10.98 -15.69
CA ARG A 72 -6.10 -11.97 -16.20
C ARG A 72 -5.98 -13.22 -15.31
N VAL A 73 -5.99 -13.05 -14.00
CA VAL A 73 -5.95 -14.16 -13.02
C VAL A 73 -7.25 -14.96 -13.06
N LYS A 74 -8.41 -14.29 -13.12
CA LYS A 74 -9.72 -14.94 -13.22
C LYS A 74 -9.90 -15.72 -14.52
N GLU A 75 -9.52 -15.15 -15.66
CA GLU A 75 -9.57 -15.80 -16.98
C GLU A 75 -8.76 -17.10 -17.02
N ARG A 76 -7.70 -17.20 -16.23
CA ARG A 76 -6.86 -18.40 -16.09
C ARG A 76 -7.39 -19.41 -15.07
N GLY A 77 -8.49 -19.11 -14.40
CA GLY A 77 -9.05 -19.97 -13.36
C GLY A 77 -8.13 -20.16 -12.14
N ILE A 78 -7.27 -19.18 -11.84
CA ILE A 78 -6.36 -19.26 -10.70
C ILE A 78 -7.12 -19.00 -9.41
N ASP A 79 -7.00 -19.89 -8.45
CA ASP A 79 -7.66 -19.81 -7.17
C ASP A 79 -7.10 -18.68 -6.30
N MET A 80 -7.98 -17.96 -5.57
CA MET A 80 -7.62 -16.96 -4.58
C MET A 80 -8.32 -17.24 -3.25
N LEU A 81 -7.53 -17.32 -2.18
CA LEU A 81 -8.01 -17.35 -0.80
C LEU A 81 -7.91 -15.93 -0.23
N LEU A 82 -9.02 -15.20 -0.28
CA LEU A 82 -9.15 -13.88 0.33
C LEU A 82 -9.45 -13.98 1.83
N SER A 83 -9.33 -12.88 2.56
CA SER A 83 -9.50 -12.83 4.02
C SER A 83 -8.71 -13.93 4.75
N THR A 84 -7.55 -14.32 4.20
CA THR A 84 -6.73 -15.44 4.68
C THR A 84 -5.34 -14.95 5.04
N MET A 85 -5.00 -15.02 6.32
CA MET A 85 -3.71 -14.61 6.85
C MET A 85 -2.72 -15.78 6.84
N VAL A 86 -1.55 -15.59 6.24
CA VAL A 86 -0.41 -16.50 6.41
C VAL A 86 0.27 -16.21 7.74
N LEU A 87 0.32 -17.21 8.62
CA LEU A 87 0.92 -17.12 9.96
C LEU A 87 2.39 -17.50 9.97
N GLY A 88 2.79 -18.42 9.08
CA GLY A 88 4.17 -18.88 9.02
C GLY A 88 4.46 -19.75 7.82
N ILE A 89 5.75 -19.88 7.52
CA ILE A 89 6.29 -20.74 6.45
C ILE A 89 7.41 -21.57 7.07
N ALA A 90 7.27 -22.90 7.01
CA ALA A 90 8.29 -23.82 7.49
C ALA A 90 9.37 -24.08 6.41
N ARG A 91 10.50 -24.66 6.82
CA ARG A 91 11.62 -24.99 5.92
C ARG A 91 11.26 -25.98 4.80
N ASP A 92 10.30 -26.86 5.06
CA ASP A 92 9.75 -27.82 4.09
C ASP A 92 8.69 -27.19 3.16
N LYS A 93 8.56 -25.86 3.18
CA LYS A 93 7.59 -25.04 2.44
C LYS A 93 6.14 -25.22 2.88
N THR A 94 5.88 -25.84 4.03
CA THR A 94 4.54 -25.88 4.59
C THR A 94 4.14 -24.47 5.02
N ILE A 95 3.05 -23.96 4.48
CA ILE A 95 2.43 -22.66 4.84
C ILE A 95 1.34 -22.95 5.86
N THR A 96 1.41 -22.30 7.02
CA THR A 96 0.31 -22.22 7.97
C THR A 96 -0.48 -20.96 7.73
N ALA A 97 -1.77 -21.10 7.48
CA ALA A 97 -2.69 -19.99 7.21
C ALA A 97 -3.93 -20.07 8.09
N MET A 98 -4.64 -18.96 8.20
CA MET A 98 -5.87 -18.85 9.01
C MET A 98 -6.90 -17.99 8.28
N ASN A 99 -8.15 -18.44 8.30
CA ASN A 99 -9.31 -17.65 7.92
C ASN A 99 -10.53 -17.97 8.80
N ARG A 100 -11.63 -17.24 8.59
CA ARG A 100 -12.84 -17.43 9.39
C ARG A 100 -13.58 -18.73 9.08
N THR A 101 -13.43 -19.28 7.90
CA THR A 101 -14.19 -20.44 7.41
C THR A 101 -13.52 -21.75 7.81
N GLU A 102 -12.20 -21.84 7.60
CA GLU A 102 -11.44 -23.09 7.82
C GLU A 102 -10.67 -23.11 9.16
N GLY A 103 -10.64 -21.98 9.90
CA GLY A 103 -9.79 -21.82 11.05
C GLY A 103 -8.32 -21.82 10.67
N VAL A 104 -7.48 -22.52 11.43
CA VAL A 104 -6.05 -22.70 11.13
C VAL A 104 -5.87 -23.96 10.27
N PHE A 105 -5.20 -23.82 9.13
CA PHE A 105 -4.97 -24.91 8.20
C PHE A 105 -3.58 -24.82 7.54
N THR A 106 -3.18 -25.86 6.82
CA THR A 106 -1.88 -25.90 6.15
C THR A 106 -2.01 -26.17 4.65
N ILE A 107 -1.11 -25.56 3.89
CA ILE A 107 -0.95 -25.72 2.46
C ILE A 107 0.50 -26.13 2.19
N ARG A 108 0.73 -27.08 1.28
CA ARG A 108 2.08 -27.50 0.91
C ARG A 108 2.31 -27.32 -0.60
N PRO A 109 2.86 -26.20 -1.02
CA PRO A 109 3.25 -25.96 -2.41
C PRO A 109 4.63 -26.54 -2.72
N LYS A 110 4.92 -26.73 -4.02
CA LYS A 110 6.28 -27.03 -4.50
C LYS A 110 7.17 -25.80 -4.46
N ALA A 111 6.60 -24.60 -4.74
CA ALA A 111 7.30 -23.33 -4.69
C ALA A 111 6.43 -22.24 -4.04
N ILE A 112 7.07 -21.23 -3.45
CA ILE A 112 6.40 -20.10 -2.80
C ILE A 112 6.95 -18.81 -3.40
N VAL A 113 6.04 -17.89 -3.76
CA VAL A 113 6.39 -16.53 -4.21
C VAL A 113 5.88 -15.54 -3.17
N LEU A 114 6.80 -14.73 -2.63
CA LEU A 114 6.49 -13.74 -1.60
C LEU A 114 6.19 -12.38 -2.23
N CYS A 115 4.92 -11.95 -2.19
CA CYS A 115 4.43 -10.70 -2.77
C CYS A 115 3.69 -9.83 -1.74
N MET A 116 4.15 -9.86 -0.49
CA MET A 116 3.47 -9.26 0.66
C MET A 116 3.60 -7.74 0.76
N GLY A 117 4.30 -7.10 -0.19
CA GLY A 117 4.59 -5.68 -0.16
C GLY A 117 5.57 -5.29 0.95
N CYS A 118 5.50 -4.03 1.37
CA CYS A 118 6.34 -3.50 2.45
C CYS A 118 5.49 -2.68 3.43
N ARG A 119 6.09 -2.33 4.57
CA ARG A 119 5.51 -1.41 5.54
C ARG A 119 6.24 -0.08 5.53
N GLU A 120 5.50 0.99 5.67
CA GLU A 120 6.07 2.30 5.90
C GLU A 120 6.75 2.37 7.28
N ARG A 121 7.74 3.22 7.41
CA ARG A 121 8.33 3.53 8.70
C ARG A 121 7.32 4.22 9.60
N SER A 122 7.06 3.63 10.76
CA SER A 122 6.24 4.25 11.79
C SER A 122 7.00 5.38 12.50
N ARG A 123 6.29 6.22 13.26
CA ARG A 123 6.90 7.23 14.11
C ARG A 123 7.99 6.64 15.03
N GLY A 124 7.74 5.46 15.62
CA GLY A 124 8.72 4.80 16.48
C GLY A 124 10.00 4.41 15.75
N ALA A 125 9.91 3.95 14.50
CA ALA A 125 11.07 3.62 13.68
C ALA A 125 11.85 4.86 13.18
N LEU A 126 11.21 6.06 13.20
CA LEU A 126 11.86 7.34 12.89
C LEU A 126 12.51 7.98 14.11
N ASN A 127 12.31 7.43 15.31
CA ASN A 127 12.81 7.94 16.59
C ASN A 127 12.49 9.42 16.84
N ILE A 128 11.31 9.88 16.42
CA ILE A 128 10.88 11.25 16.68
C ILE A 128 10.54 11.41 18.16
N PRO A 129 11.18 12.33 18.89
CA PRO A 129 10.94 12.57 20.31
C PRO A 129 9.52 13.06 20.60
N GLY A 130 9.19 13.17 21.88
CA GLY A 130 7.95 13.77 22.37
C GLY A 130 6.86 12.74 22.71
N PHE A 131 5.66 13.25 22.87
CA PHE A 131 4.49 12.48 23.29
C PHE A 131 4.01 11.52 22.20
N ARG A 132 3.09 10.63 22.57
CA ARG A 132 2.46 9.65 21.65
C ARG A 132 0.96 9.81 21.56
N PRO A 133 0.47 11.01 21.23
CA PRO A 133 -0.96 11.27 21.12
C PRO A 133 -1.56 10.60 19.88
N ALA A 134 -2.88 10.59 19.77
CA ALA A 134 -3.57 10.29 18.52
C ALA A 134 -3.24 11.35 17.45
N GLY A 135 -3.48 11.02 16.17
CA GLY A 135 -3.30 11.96 15.05
C GLY A 135 -1.98 11.81 14.29
N ILE A 136 -1.14 10.84 14.65
CA ILE A 136 0.12 10.55 13.96
C ILE A 136 -0.05 9.30 13.11
N TYR A 137 0.03 9.45 11.79
CA TYR A 137 -0.20 8.39 10.82
C TYR A 137 0.95 8.29 9.82
N SER A 138 1.19 7.10 9.28
CA SER A 138 1.95 6.98 8.05
C SER A 138 1.11 7.45 6.85
N ALA A 139 1.75 7.86 5.76
CA ALA A 139 1.04 8.37 4.59
C ALA A 139 0.09 7.33 3.98
N GLY A 140 0.49 6.05 3.92
CA GLY A 140 -0.36 4.98 3.41
C GLY A 140 -1.53 4.65 4.33
N THR A 141 -1.36 4.78 5.67
CA THR A 141 -2.49 4.66 6.60
C THR A 141 -3.48 5.81 6.41
N ALA A 142 -3.00 7.05 6.30
CA ALA A 142 -3.86 8.20 6.01
C ALA A 142 -4.57 8.03 4.66
N GLN A 143 -3.89 7.52 3.65
CA GLN A 143 -4.46 7.22 2.34
C GLN A 143 -5.59 6.18 2.42
N LYS A 144 -5.40 5.10 3.17
CA LYS A 144 -6.45 4.08 3.38
C LYS A 144 -7.67 4.68 4.10
N LEU A 145 -7.44 5.48 5.15
CA LEU A 145 -8.52 6.15 5.88
C LEU A 145 -9.35 7.05 4.96
N VAL A 146 -8.70 7.89 4.16
CA VAL A 146 -9.38 8.83 3.27
C VAL A 146 -10.02 8.11 2.08
N ASN A 147 -9.24 7.34 1.33
CA ASN A 147 -9.65 6.84 0.01
C ASN A 147 -10.52 5.59 0.05
N ILE A 148 -10.38 4.75 1.09
CA ILE A 148 -11.14 3.50 1.23
C ILE A 148 -12.22 3.61 2.28
N MET A 149 -11.90 4.23 3.43
CA MET A 149 -12.79 4.21 4.58
C MET A 149 -13.63 5.49 4.72
N GLY A 150 -13.35 6.55 3.96
CA GLY A 150 -14.08 7.82 4.01
C GLY A 150 -13.86 8.61 5.30
N TYR A 151 -12.75 8.36 6.02
CA TYR A 151 -12.44 9.08 7.26
C TYR A 151 -11.40 10.17 7.03
N MET A 152 -11.62 11.34 7.60
CA MET A 152 -10.65 12.43 7.63
C MET A 152 -9.74 12.28 8.88
N PRO A 153 -8.45 11.91 8.73
CA PRO A 153 -7.56 11.67 9.87
C PRO A 153 -7.18 12.95 10.64
N GLY A 154 -7.26 14.11 9.99
CA GLY A 154 -6.99 15.41 10.60
C GLY A 154 -7.34 16.55 9.66
N ARG A 155 -7.75 17.69 10.22
CA ARG A 155 -8.08 18.90 9.45
C ARG A 155 -6.89 19.84 9.31
N GLU A 156 -6.08 19.96 10.35
CA GLU A 156 -4.81 20.69 10.33
C GLU A 156 -3.67 19.68 10.22
N VAL A 157 -2.88 19.74 9.16
CA VAL A 157 -1.97 18.66 8.79
C VAL A 157 -0.57 19.19 8.52
N VAL A 158 0.42 18.50 9.08
CA VAL A 158 1.84 18.63 8.73
C VAL A 158 2.31 17.29 8.16
N ILE A 159 3.01 17.31 7.03
CA ILE A 159 3.51 16.12 6.38
C ILE A 159 5.03 16.08 6.50
N LEU A 160 5.57 14.96 7.01
CA LEU A 160 7.00 14.73 7.11
C LEU A 160 7.51 13.88 5.96
N GLY A 161 8.41 14.46 5.17
CA GLY A 161 9.01 13.87 3.98
C GLY A 161 8.29 14.24 2.68
N SER A 162 9.02 14.26 1.56
CA SER A 162 8.56 14.69 0.24
C SER A 162 8.55 13.57 -0.81
N GLY A 163 8.52 12.30 -0.39
CA GLY A 163 8.36 11.17 -1.32
C GLY A 163 6.99 11.21 -2.02
N ALA A 164 6.87 10.54 -3.18
CA ALA A 164 5.70 10.63 -4.06
C ALA A 164 4.35 10.48 -3.34
N ILE A 165 4.17 9.46 -2.50
CA ILE A 165 2.91 9.23 -1.78
C ILE A 165 2.56 10.38 -0.83
N ARG A 166 3.57 11.01 -0.20
CA ARG A 166 3.36 12.12 0.73
C ARG A 166 2.87 13.38 0.00
N LEU A 167 3.44 13.67 -1.15
CA LEU A 167 3.01 14.78 -2.01
C LEU A 167 1.57 14.55 -2.52
N ILE A 168 1.28 13.36 -2.99
CA ILE A 168 -0.07 12.95 -3.42
C ILE A 168 -1.08 13.10 -2.27
N MET A 169 -0.68 12.72 -1.05
CA MET A 169 -1.56 12.86 0.13
C MET A 169 -1.73 14.31 0.58
N ALA A 170 -0.72 15.17 0.40
CA ALA A 170 -0.88 16.60 0.63
C ALA A 170 -2.03 17.16 -0.24
N ARG A 171 -1.98 16.93 -1.54
CA ARG A 171 -3.05 17.30 -2.46
C ARG A 171 -4.39 16.64 -2.08
N ARG A 172 -4.38 15.33 -1.83
CA ARG A 172 -5.61 14.58 -1.56
C ARG A 172 -6.34 15.08 -0.33
N MET A 173 -5.63 15.29 0.77
CA MET A 173 -6.23 15.80 2.01
C MET A 173 -6.75 17.22 1.84
N THR A 174 -6.05 18.07 1.08
CA THR A 174 -6.53 19.42 0.75
C THR A 174 -7.83 19.38 -0.04
N LEU A 175 -7.95 18.50 -1.03
CA LEU A 175 -9.18 18.31 -1.81
C LEU A 175 -10.36 17.81 -0.96
N GLU A 176 -10.09 17.08 0.11
CA GLU A 176 -11.10 16.64 1.08
C GLU A 176 -11.39 17.68 2.19
N GLY A 177 -10.80 18.86 2.10
CA GLY A 177 -11.07 19.99 3.01
C GLY A 177 -10.15 20.08 4.22
N ALA A 178 -9.02 19.40 4.23
CA ALA A 178 -7.97 19.63 5.22
C ALA A 178 -7.09 20.81 4.83
N HIS A 179 -6.55 21.50 5.83
CA HIS A 179 -5.51 22.52 5.66
C HIS A 179 -4.14 21.88 5.88
N VAL A 180 -3.40 21.66 4.82
CA VAL A 180 -2.02 21.18 4.89
C VAL A 180 -1.09 22.36 5.08
N LYS A 181 -0.59 22.55 6.31
CA LYS A 181 0.23 23.71 6.70
C LYS A 181 1.58 23.74 6.01
N LEU A 182 2.23 22.57 5.89
CA LEU A 182 3.51 22.42 5.21
C LEU A 182 3.86 20.96 4.98
N VAL A 183 4.81 20.74 4.06
CA VAL A 183 5.58 19.51 3.90
C VAL A 183 7.02 19.81 4.33
N ALA A 184 7.54 19.05 5.32
CA ALA A 184 8.91 19.14 5.79
C ALA A 184 9.75 18.00 5.21
N GLU A 185 10.89 18.30 4.59
CA GLU A 185 11.82 17.34 4.02
C GLU A 185 13.20 17.50 4.66
N LEU A 186 13.74 16.41 5.19
CA LEU A 186 15.05 16.40 5.84
C LEU A 186 16.19 16.74 4.86
N MET A 187 16.07 16.26 3.64
CA MET A 187 17.09 16.47 2.59
C MET A 187 17.00 17.89 2.01
N PRO A 188 18.08 18.43 1.43
CA PRO A 188 18.06 19.72 0.74
C PRO A 188 17.37 19.66 -0.63
N TYR A 189 16.74 18.54 -0.95
CA TYR A 189 15.98 18.32 -2.19
C TYR A 189 14.77 17.42 -1.93
N SER A 190 13.73 17.54 -2.78
CA SER A 190 12.57 16.66 -2.71
C SER A 190 12.88 15.28 -3.29
N GLY A 191 12.43 14.22 -2.60
CA GLY A 191 12.49 12.84 -3.09
C GLY A 191 11.35 12.46 -4.04
N GLY A 192 10.38 13.35 -4.28
CA GLY A 192 9.27 13.13 -5.21
C GLY A 192 9.57 13.59 -6.64
N LEU A 193 8.72 13.16 -7.58
CA LEU A 193 8.80 13.63 -8.96
C LEU A 193 8.51 15.12 -9.04
N LYS A 194 9.21 15.84 -9.93
CA LYS A 194 9.02 17.29 -10.13
C LYS A 194 7.56 17.65 -10.44
N ARG A 195 6.87 16.85 -11.27
CA ARG A 195 5.45 17.06 -11.57
C ARG A 195 4.57 16.99 -10.31
N ASN A 196 4.91 16.13 -9.33
CA ASN A 196 4.15 16.04 -8.09
C ASN A 196 4.39 17.24 -7.17
N ILE A 197 5.57 17.87 -7.23
CA ILE A 197 5.80 19.13 -6.51
C ILE A 197 4.83 20.18 -7.05
N VAL A 198 4.79 20.38 -8.36
CA VAL A 198 3.89 21.34 -8.98
C VAL A 198 2.42 21.00 -8.69
N GLN A 199 1.97 19.82 -9.11
CA GLN A 199 0.56 19.44 -9.07
C GLN A 199 0.00 19.15 -7.66
N CYS A 200 0.86 18.88 -6.69
CA CYS A 200 0.41 18.53 -5.34
C CYS A 200 0.72 19.59 -4.29
N LEU A 201 1.69 20.48 -4.54
CA LEU A 201 2.05 21.53 -3.60
C LEU A 201 1.84 22.92 -4.18
N ASP A 202 2.49 23.26 -5.31
CA ASP A 202 2.47 24.61 -5.88
C ASP A 202 1.05 25.02 -6.26
N ASP A 203 0.30 24.16 -6.95
CA ASP A 203 -1.10 24.41 -7.36
C ASP A 203 -2.04 24.60 -6.16
N PHE A 204 -1.66 24.16 -4.96
CA PHE A 204 -2.45 24.28 -3.73
C PHE A 204 -1.84 25.26 -2.72
N GLY A 205 -0.75 25.93 -3.05
CA GLY A 205 -0.08 26.85 -2.17
C GLY A 205 0.51 26.21 -0.90
N ILE A 206 0.84 24.90 -0.95
CA ILE A 206 1.37 24.17 0.20
C ILE A 206 2.89 24.37 0.27
N PRO A 207 3.43 24.96 1.36
CA PRO A 207 4.87 25.20 1.49
C PRO A 207 5.67 23.91 1.60
N LEU A 208 6.76 23.79 0.81
CA LEU A 208 7.79 22.76 0.98
C LEU A 208 9.00 23.36 1.73
N LYS A 209 9.30 22.82 2.91
CA LYS A 209 10.46 23.20 3.72
C LYS A 209 11.54 22.11 3.58
N LEU A 210 12.57 22.40 2.79
CA LEU A 210 13.75 21.54 2.65
C LEU A 210 14.71 21.75 3.82
N SER A 211 15.53 20.74 4.13
CA SER A 211 16.44 20.71 5.29
C SER A 211 15.72 20.93 6.63
N HIS A 212 14.48 20.46 6.72
CA HIS A 212 13.63 20.56 7.92
C HIS A 212 13.09 19.21 8.34
N THR A 213 13.00 19.00 9.64
CA THR A 213 12.38 17.78 10.20
C THR A 213 11.60 18.11 11.47
N VAL A 214 10.79 17.16 11.92
CA VAL A 214 10.10 17.22 13.22
C VAL A 214 11.10 16.83 14.31
N VAL A 215 11.32 17.73 15.27
CA VAL A 215 12.26 17.51 16.38
C VAL A 215 11.57 17.09 17.67
N ASP A 216 10.28 17.41 17.81
CA ASP A 216 9.47 17.02 18.98
C ASP A 216 7.99 16.96 18.62
N ILE A 217 7.21 16.19 19.39
CA ILE A 217 5.76 16.05 19.23
C ILE A 217 5.08 16.39 20.53
N HIS A 218 4.18 17.37 20.47
CA HIS A 218 3.38 17.82 21.59
C HIS A 218 1.93 17.32 21.48
N GLY A 219 1.22 17.40 22.60
CA GLY A 219 -0.16 16.96 22.73
C GLY A 219 -0.32 15.75 23.63
N ARG A 220 -1.40 15.73 24.41
CA ARG A 220 -1.68 14.68 25.38
C ARG A 220 -2.64 13.64 24.81
N GLU A 221 -3.80 14.05 24.35
CA GLU A 221 -4.81 13.18 23.74
C GLU A 221 -4.63 13.10 22.23
N ARG A 222 -4.40 14.26 21.60
CA ARG A 222 -4.15 14.39 20.17
C ARG A 222 -2.95 15.29 19.93
N VAL A 223 -2.29 15.15 18.78
CA VAL A 223 -1.19 16.03 18.35
C VAL A 223 -1.68 17.48 18.20
N GLU A 224 -0.90 18.42 18.73
CA GLU A 224 -1.14 19.86 18.76
C GLU A 224 -0.18 20.59 17.84
#